data_7488499c364a8f2d64efe71dee96da84
#
_entry.id   7488499c364a8f2d64efe71dee96da84
#
_cell.length_a   1.000
_cell.length_b   1.000
_cell.length_c   1.000
_cell.angle_alpha   90.00
_cell.angle_beta   90.00
_cell.angle_gamma   90.00
#
_symmetry.space_group_name_H-M   'P 1'
#
loop_
_entity.id
_entity.type
_entity.pdbx_description
1 polymer ?
#
loop_
_entity_poly.entity_id
_entity_poly.type
_entity_poly.pdbx_seq_one_letter_code
_entity_poly.pdbx_strand_id
1 'polypeptide(L)'
;MEQDHNDGHKSQIPIRGNDGHKTQSQVLIQPNIGLDSDVRNLVVEILNHILANEAVLTVKTRAAHWNVRGASFYEQHILFDSQYKQLNDISDKIAERARMMGGIAIGSLQEFLHYTRLEEQPGVVPDILRLLADHEISIRFLREDARKCTEEYEDEGTFELLVSVMRIHEKMAWMLRSYIEPDSMHTEKWGSLVSHSE
;
A
#
# COMPACT_ATOMS: atom_id res chain seq x y z
N MET A 1 -13.31 17.90 -59.22
CA MET A 1 -13.98 18.10 -57.90
C MET A 1 -14.39 16.75 -57.42
N GLU A 2 -13.47 16.03 -56.78
CA GLU A 2 -13.74 14.74 -56.10
C GLU A 2 -13.44 14.93 -54.63
N GLN A 3 -14.46 14.70 -53.82
CA GLN A 3 -14.37 14.75 -52.34
C GLN A 3 -14.04 13.34 -51.86
N ASP A 4 -12.82 13.16 -51.36
CA ASP A 4 -12.43 11.96 -50.63
C ASP A 4 -13.06 11.98 -49.22
N HIS A 5 -13.97 11.04 -48.97
CA HIS A 5 -14.47 10.72 -47.65
C HIS A 5 -13.53 9.71 -47.01
N ASN A 6 -12.80 10.16 -46.01
CA ASN A 6 -11.97 9.30 -45.15
C ASN A 6 -12.84 8.76 -43.99
N ASP A 7 -13.39 7.57 -44.21
CA ASP A 7 -14.10 6.81 -43.15
C ASP A 7 -13.10 6.18 -42.18
N GLY A 8 -12.93 6.83 -41.01
CA GLY A 8 -12.15 6.32 -39.90
C GLY A 8 -12.81 5.07 -39.29
N HIS A 9 -12.32 3.90 -39.63
CA HIS A 9 -12.70 2.63 -39.03
C HIS A 9 -12.18 2.60 -37.59
N LYS A 10 -13.04 2.94 -36.63
CA LYS A 10 -12.81 2.65 -35.20
C LYS A 10 -13.03 1.15 -34.98
N SER A 11 -11.96 0.39 -34.91
CA SER A 11 -12.01 -1.01 -34.48
C SER A 11 -12.45 -1.07 -33.02
N GLN A 12 -13.72 -1.39 -32.81
CA GLN A 12 -14.24 -1.76 -31.49
C GLN A 12 -13.72 -3.17 -31.18
N ILE A 13 -12.89 -3.28 -30.16
CA ILE A 13 -12.51 -4.56 -29.55
C ILE A 13 -13.78 -5.12 -28.89
N PRO A 14 -14.28 -6.30 -29.30
CA PRO A 14 -15.45 -6.88 -28.65
C PRO A 14 -15.10 -7.25 -27.22
N ILE A 15 -15.81 -6.65 -26.26
CA ILE A 15 -15.81 -7.10 -24.87
C ILE A 15 -16.46 -8.48 -24.88
N ARG A 16 -15.66 -9.54 -24.66
CA ARG A 16 -16.18 -10.90 -24.48
C ARG A 16 -17.19 -10.88 -23.36
N GLY A 17 -18.41 -11.33 -23.70
CA GLY A 17 -19.50 -11.51 -22.75
C GLY A 17 -19.05 -12.37 -21.56
N ASN A 18 -19.53 -11.99 -20.40
CA ASN A 18 -19.36 -12.68 -19.14
C ASN A 18 -20.10 -14.03 -19.19
N ASP A 19 -19.47 -15.05 -19.80
CA ASP A 19 -19.91 -16.43 -19.66
C ASP A 19 -19.68 -16.82 -18.22
N GLY A 20 -20.79 -17.03 -17.50
CA GLY A 20 -20.83 -17.33 -16.08
C GLY A 20 -19.85 -18.44 -15.69
N HIS A 21 -18.66 -18.05 -15.29
CA HIS A 21 -17.75 -18.91 -14.56
C HIS A 21 -18.43 -19.22 -13.23
N LYS A 22 -19.07 -20.39 -13.17
CA LYS A 22 -19.43 -21.00 -11.89
C LYS A 22 -18.14 -21.16 -11.13
N THR A 23 -17.89 -20.26 -10.20
CA THR A 23 -16.82 -20.38 -9.20
C THR A 23 -17.04 -21.74 -8.54
N GLN A 24 -16.17 -22.72 -8.82
CA GLN A 24 -16.13 -23.93 -8.04
C GLN A 24 -15.89 -23.51 -6.61
N SER A 25 -16.87 -23.69 -5.75
CA SER A 25 -16.74 -23.50 -4.31
C SER A 25 -15.68 -24.50 -3.86
N GLN A 26 -14.43 -24.04 -3.74
CA GLN A 26 -13.39 -24.83 -3.10
C GLN A 26 -13.84 -25.03 -1.66
N VAL A 27 -14.19 -26.28 -1.31
CA VAL A 27 -14.46 -26.64 0.08
C VAL A 27 -13.12 -26.55 0.82
N LEU A 28 -12.87 -25.39 1.43
CA LEU A 28 -11.71 -25.20 2.29
C LEU A 28 -11.96 -25.89 3.62
N ILE A 29 -10.99 -26.68 4.08
CA ILE A 29 -11.00 -27.19 5.44
C ILE A 29 -10.93 -25.99 6.38
N GLN A 30 -11.97 -25.82 7.20
CA GLN A 30 -12.03 -24.69 8.13
C GLN A 30 -11.07 -24.89 9.30
N PRO A 31 -10.29 -23.86 9.67
CA PRO A 31 -9.37 -23.96 10.80
C PRO A 31 -10.14 -24.02 12.12
N ASN A 32 -9.66 -24.85 13.05
CA ASN A 32 -10.16 -24.93 14.42
C ASN A 32 -9.13 -24.29 15.35
N ILE A 33 -9.15 -22.96 15.47
CA ILE A 33 -8.16 -22.14 16.15
C ILE A 33 -8.73 -21.31 17.32
N GLY A 34 -9.93 -21.67 17.78
CA GLY A 34 -10.57 -20.98 18.93
C GLY A 34 -11.31 -19.69 18.55
N LEU A 35 -11.41 -19.36 17.26
CA LEU A 35 -12.20 -18.22 16.74
C LEU A 35 -13.40 -18.72 15.94
N ASP A 36 -14.56 -18.15 16.17
CA ASP A 36 -15.78 -18.47 15.42
C ASP A 36 -15.65 -18.13 13.94
N SER A 37 -16.39 -18.85 13.08
CA SER A 37 -16.34 -18.66 11.62
C SER A 37 -16.69 -17.23 11.19
N ASP A 38 -17.68 -16.62 11.85
CA ASP A 38 -18.12 -15.26 11.51
C ASP A 38 -17.06 -14.22 11.87
N VAL A 39 -16.42 -14.38 13.02
CA VAL A 39 -15.27 -13.55 13.45
C VAL A 39 -14.12 -13.70 12.45
N ARG A 40 -13.76 -14.94 12.06
CA ARG A 40 -12.70 -15.15 11.07
C ARG A 40 -13.00 -14.49 9.73
N ASN A 41 -14.26 -14.53 9.26
CA ASN A 41 -14.65 -13.87 8.03
C ASN A 41 -14.50 -12.36 8.09
N LEU A 42 -14.86 -11.72 9.21
CA LEU A 42 -14.68 -10.28 9.43
C LEU A 42 -13.20 -9.89 9.47
N VAL A 43 -12.36 -10.72 10.11
CA VAL A 43 -10.91 -10.53 10.12
C VAL A 43 -10.31 -10.66 8.71
N VAL A 44 -10.77 -11.63 7.90
CA VAL A 44 -10.35 -11.80 6.51
C VAL A 44 -10.71 -10.58 5.66
N GLU A 45 -11.88 -9.99 5.87
CA GLU A 45 -12.29 -8.76 5.19
C GLU A 45 -11.33 -7.60 5.52
N ILE A 46 -11.03 -7.39 6.81
CA ILE A 46 -10.02 -6.40 7.23
C ILE A 46 -8.67 -6.65 6.56
N LEU A 47 -8.18 -7.88 6.59
CA LEU A 47 -6.89 -8.24 5.99
C LEU A 47 -6.86 -8.00 4.48
N ASN A 48 -7.96 -8.27 3.77
CA ASN A 48 -8.07 -8.00 2.34
C ASN A 48 -8.08 -6.49 2.02
N HIS A 49 -8.70 -5.65 2.84
CA HIS A 49 -8.60 -4.20 2.71
C HIS A 49 -7.16 -3.70 2.91
N ILE A 50 -6.46 -4.24 3.92
CA ILE A 50 -5.06 -3.88 4.18
C ILE A 50 -4.18 -4.39 3.03
N LEU A 51 -4.35 -5.62 2.58
CA LEU A 51 -3.62 -6.19 1.44
C LEU A 51 -3.77 -5.33 0.18
N ALA A 52 -4.98 -4.82 -0.08
CA ALA A 52 -5.23 -3.92 -1.20
C ALA A 52 -4.50 -2.57 -1.03
N ASN A 53 -4.47 -2.00 0.18
CA ASN A 53 -3.70 -0.79 0.46
C ASN A 53 -2.21 -1.00 0.20
N GLU A 54 -1.66 -2.13 0.69
CA GLU A 54 -0.23 -2.47 0.49
C GLU A 54 0.11 -2.65 -1.00
N ALA A 55 -0.75 -3.34 -1.76
CA ALA A 55 -0.56 -3.54 -3.19
C ALA A 55 -0.55 -2.21 -3.95
N VAL A 56 -1.51 -1.32 -3.68
CA VAL A 56 -1.58 0.01 -4.31
C VAL A 56 -0.38 0.87 -3.92
N LEU A 57 -0.02 0.90 -2.62
CA LEU A 57 1.13 1.68 -2.15
C LEU A 57 2.46 1.15 -2.72
N THR A 58 2.59 -0.16 -2.88
CA THR A 58 3.73 -0.79 -3.55
C THR A 58 3.88 -0.29 -4.99
N VAL A 59 2.78 -0.27 -5.76
CA VAL A 59 2.79 0.23 -7.14
C VAL A 59 3.13 1.72 -7.19
N LYS A 60 2.55 2.54 -6.31
CA LYS A 60 2.85 3.97 -6.19
C LYS A 60 4.31 4.22 -5.85
N THR A 61 4.87 3.52 -4.86
CA THR A 61 6.28 3.66 -4.46
C THR A 61 7.23 3.21 -5.58
N ARG A 62 6.88 2.14 -6.29
CA ARG A 62 7.65 1.66 -7.44
C ARG A 62 7.59 2.65 -8.60
N ALA A 63 6.45 3.28 -8.87
CA ALA A 63 6.32 4.34 -9.87
C ALA A 63 7.19 5.55 -9.51
N ALA A 64 7.24 5.95 -8.23
CA ALA A 64 8.15 6.98 -7.74
C ALA A 64 9.62 6.59 -7.95
N HIS A 65 10.00 5.37 -7.57
CA HIS A 65 11.36 4.83 -7.77
C HIS A 65 11.82 4.90 -9.24
N TRP A 66 10.98 4.52 -10.19
CA TRP A 66 11.32 4.54 -11.61
C TRP A 66 11.45 5.95 -12.19
N ASN A 67 10.68 6.91 -11.68
CA ASN A 67 10.50 8.21 -12.30
C ASN A 67 11.16 9.36 -11.53
N VAL A 68 11.77 9.10 -10.37
CA VAL A 68 12.50 10.12 -9.60
C VAL A 68 13.65 10.68 -10.43
N ARG A 69 13.92 12.00 -10.27
CA ARG A 69 14.96 12.74 -10.98
C ARG A 69 15.40 13.95 -10.18
N GLY A 70 16.52 14.54 -10.57
CA GLY A 70 17.05 15.77 -9.94
C GLY A 70 18.28 15.51 -9.06
N ALA A 71 18.66 16.48 -8.28
CA ALA A 71 19.91 16.46 -7.49
C ALA A 71 19.95 15.30 -6.48
N SER A 72 18.81 14.97 -5.88
CA SER A 72 18.67 13.89 -4.89
C SER A 72 18.19 12.57 -5.50
N PHE A 73 18.44 12.36 -6.80
CA PHE A 73 17.99 11.16 -7.51
C PHE A 73 18.44 9.88 -6.82
N TYR A 74 19.74 9.78 -6.51
CA TYR A 74 20.32 8.54 -6.00
C TYR A 74 19.73 8.16 -4.63
N GLU A 75 19.64 9.09 -3.72
CA GLU A 75 19.15 8.86 -2.36
C GLU A 75 17.66 8.49 -2.37
N GLN A 76 16.84 9.19 -3.15
CA GLN A 76 15.42 8.88 -3.29
C GLN A 76 15.18 7.54 -3.99
N HIS A 77 15.95 7.25 -5.03
CA HIS A 77 15.86 6.00 -5.76
C HIS A 77 16.13 4.79 -4.84
N ILE A 78 17.18 4.85 -4.01
CA ILE A 78 17.50 3.81 -3.03
C ILE A 78 16.45 3.74 -1.90
N LEU A 79 15.96 4.89 -1.42
CA LEU A 79 14.92 4.94 -0.40
C LEU A 79 13.64 4.25 -0.88
N PHE A 80 13.15 4.61 -2.05
CA PHE A 80 11.94 4.01 -2.61
C PHE A 80 12.13 2.52 -2.96
N ASP A 81 13.31 2.12 -3.45
CA ASP A 81 13.66 0.70 -3.68
C ASP A 81 13.52 -0.12 -2.40
N SER A 82 14.09 0.38 -1.30
CA SER A 82 13.98 -0.26 0.01
C SER A 82 12.52 -0.34 0.50
N GLN A 83 11.75 0.73 0.31
CA GLN A 83 10.37 0.79 0.80
C GLN A 83 9.45 -0.17 0.02
N TYR A 84 9.45 -0.17 -1.33
CA TYR A 84 8.54 -1.06 -2.06
C TYR A 84 8.88 -2.56 -1.86
N LYS A 85 10.13 -2.90 -1.60
CA LYS A 85 10.51 -4.27 -1.24
C LYS A 85 9.90 -4.68 0.11
N GLN A 86 9.99 -3.81 1.12
CA GLN A 86 9.36 -4.06 2.42
C GLN A 86 7.82 -4.12 2.33
N LEU A 87 7.19 -3.31 1.46
CA LEU A 87 5.74 -3.37 1.23
C LEU A 87 5.32 -4.71 0.60
N ASN A 88 6.12 -5.28 -0.31
CA ASN A 88 5.88 -6.63 -0.82
C ASN A 88 5.94 -7.69 0.28
N ASP A 89 6.94 -7.61 1.18
CA ASP A 89 7.07 -8.54 2.31
C ASP A 89 5.89 -8.42 3.30
N ILE A 90 5.35 -7.21 3.47
CA ILE A 90 4.15 -6.97 4.26
C ILE A 90 2.93 -7.61 3.58
N SER A 91 2.76 -7.38 2.27
CA SER A 91 1.66 -7.94 1.48
C SER A 91 1.58 -9.45 1.62
N ASP A 92 2.72 -10.13 1.54
CA ASP A 92 2.80 -11.59 1.68
C ASP A 92 2.32 -12.05 3.06
N LYS A 93 2.80 -11.42 4.13
CA LYS A 93 2.38 -11.74 5.51
C LYS A 93 0.89 -11.52 5.75
N ILE A 94 0.32 -10.45 5.19
CA ILE A 94 -1.12 -10.16 5.30
C ILE A 94 -1.94 -11.21 4.54
N ALA A 95 -1.53 -11.55 3.31
CA ALA A 95 -2.18 -12.57 2.50
C ALA A 95 -2.14 -13.95 3.18
N GLU A 96 -0.99 -14.35 3.72
CA GLU A 96 -0.83 -15.60 4.47
C GLU A 96 -1.72 -15.60 5.73
N ARG A 97 -1.80 -14.48 6.46
CA ARG A 97 -2.70 -14.40 7.63
C ARG A 97 -4.16 -14.58 7.25
N ALA A 98 -4.63 -14.00 6.14
CA ALA A 98 -5.97 -14.22 5.63
C ALA A 98 -6.21 -15.72 5.32
N ARG A 99 -5.21 -16.42 4.79
CA ARG A 99 -5.25 -17.86 4.56
C ARG A 99 -5.30 -18.67 5.87
N MET A 100 -4.54 -18.26 6.88
CA MET A 100 -4.56 -18.88 8.21
C MET A 100 -5.92 -18.75 8.90
N MET A 101 -6.67 -17.66 8.62
CA MET A 101 -8.06 -17.48 9.07
C MET A 101 -9.06 -18.35 8.34
N GLY A 102 -8.66 -19.09 7.29
CA GLY A 102 -9.53 -19.93 6.46
C GLY A 102 -10.20 -19.17 5.31
N GLY A 103 -9.87 -17.90 5.09
CA GLY A 103 -10.37 -17.09 4.01
C GLY A 103 -9.54 -17.19 2.73
N ILE A 104 -9.89 -16.39 1.74
CA ILE A 104 -9.15 -16.21 0.48
C ILE A 104 -8.50 -14.82 0.50
N ALA A 105 -7.19 -14.77 0.28
CA ALA A 105 -6.50 -13.53 0.00
C ALA A 105 -6.82 -13.09 -1.43
N ILE A 106 -7.25 -11.84 -1.61
CA ILE A 106 -7.46 -11.25 -2.94
C ILE A 106 -6.13 -11.14 -3.69
N GLY A 107 -6.15 -11.21 -5.03
CA GLY A 107 -4.90 -11.28 -5.80
C GLY A 107 -4.98 -10.69 -7.21
N SER A 108 -6.11 -10.11 -7.61
CA SER A 108 -6.21 -9.42 -8.90
C SER A 108 -6.11 -7.90 -8.76
N LEU A 109 -5.62 -7.22 -9.80
CA LEU A 109 -5.55 -5.76 -9.80
C LEU A 109 -6.92 -5.11 -9.62
N GLN A 110 -7.97 -5.71 -10.19
CA GLN A 110 -9.33 -5.21 -10.06
C GLN A 110 -9.84 -5.31 -8.62
N GLU A 111 -9.55 -6.41 -7.92
CA GLU A 111 -9.87 -6.55 -6.50
C GLU A 111 -9.09 -5.55 -5.65
N PHE A 112 -7.79 -5.37 -5.90
CA PHE A 112 -7.00 -4.37 -5.18
C PHE A 112 -7.59 -2.96 -5.33
N LEU A 113 -7.97 -2.55 -6.53
CA LEU A 113 -8.61 -1.26 -6.77
C LEU A 113 -10.01 -1.15 -6.11
N HIS A 114 -10.71 -2.25 -5.96
CA HIS A 114 -12.03 -2.28 -5.31
C HIS A 114 -11.92 -2.16 -3.77
N TYR A 115 -10.96 -2.86 -3.18
CA TYR A 115 -10.81 -2.97 -1.72
C TYR A 115 -9.89 -1.91 -1.11
N THR A 116 -9.03 -1.24 -1.91
CA THR A 116 -8.13 -0.24 -1.37
C THR A 116 -8.88 0.96 -0.80
N ARG A 117 -8.35 1.50 0.31
CA ARG A 117 -8.78 2.76 0.93
C ARG A 117 -7.84 3.92 0.58
N LEU A 118 -6.80 3.66 -0.26
CA LEU A 118 -5.90 4.66 -0.77
C LEU A 118 -6.37 5.17 -2.13
N GLU A 119 -6.21 6.46 -2.37
CA GLU A 119 -6.50 7.07 -3.65
C GLU A 119 -5.42 6.75 -4.68
N GLU A 120 -5.82 6.18 -5.82
CA GLU A 120 -4.96 6.04 -6.99
C GLU A 120 -5.10 7.24 -7.92
N GLN A 121 -3.98 7.68 -8.51
CA GLN A 121 -3.95 8.86 -9.37
C GLN A 121 -3.24 8.51 -10.69
N PRO A 122 -3.93 7.87 -11.65
CA PRO A 122 -3.37 7.51 -12.95
C PRO A 122 -2.75 8.71 -13.67
N GLY A 123 -1.56 8.52 -14.25
CA GLY A 123 -0.85 9.58 -14.95
C GLY A 123 -0.06 10.55 -14.07
N VAL A 124 -0.11 10.39 -12.75
CA VAL A 124 0.67 11.18 -11.79
C VAL A 124 1.78 10.34 -11.19
N VAL A 125 3.02 10.80 -11.29
CA VAL A 125 4.15 10.20 -10.57
C VAL A 125 4.10 10.68 -9.11
N PRO A 126 3.97 9.78 -8.12
CA PRO A 126 3.98 10.17 -6.73
C PRO A 126 5.32 10.77 -6.32
N ASP A 127 5.29 11.89 -5.62
CA ASP A 127 6.45 12.46 -4.94
C ASP A 127 6.53 12.01 -3.48
N ILE A 128 7.56 12.44 -2.76
CA ILE A 128 7.77 12.11 -1.34
C ILE A 128 6.59 12.53 -0.47
N LEU A 129 5.98 13.70 -0.72
CA LEU A 129 4.86 14.21 0.08
C LEU A 129 3.62 13.33 -0.08
N ARG A 130 3.34 12.87 -1.29
CA ARG A 130 2.22 11.95 -1.57
C ARG A 130 2.45 10.59 -0.93
N LEU A 131 3.66 10.02 -1.05
CA LEU A 131 3.99 8.75 -0.40
C LEU A 131 3.92 8.87 1.13
N LEU A 132 4.40 9.97 1.72
CA LEU A 132 4.25 10.24 3.14
C LEU A 132 2.78 10.26 3.57
N ALA A 133 1.93 10.98 2.83
CA ALA A 133 0.51 11.05 3.11
C ALA A 133 -0.16 9.66 3.02
N ASP A 134 0.17 8.85 2.03
CA ASP A 134 -0.34 7.49 1.88
C ASP A 134 0.07 6.58 3.06
N HIS A 135 1.34 6.66 3.51
CA HIS A 135 1.78 5.94 4.70
C HIS A 135 1.03 6.38 5.96
N GLU A 136 0.83 7.70 6.16
CA GLU A 136 0.10 8.22 7.31
C GLU A 136 -1.39 7.83 7.30
N ILE A 137 -2.00 7.74 6.11
CA ILE A 137 -3.36 7.20 5.93
C ILE A 137 -3.38 5.71 6.32
N SER A 138 -2.43 4.92 5.81
CA SER A 138 -2.31 3.50 6.13
C SER A 138 -2.11 3.26 7.63
N ILE A 139 -1.28 4.05 8.30
CA ILE A 139 -1.06 3.98 9.76
C ILE A 139 -2.37 4.20 10.53
N ARG A 140 -3.20 5.16 10.10
CA ARG A 140 -4.51 5.42 10.76
C ARG A 140 -5.45 4.23 10.60
N PHE A 141 -5.56 3.66 9.41
CA PHE A 141 -6.38 2.48 9.16
C PHE A 141 -5.87 1.26 9.93
N LEU A 142 -4.57 0.99 9.90
CA LEU A 142 -3.96 -0.10 10.65
C LEU A 142 -4.22 -0.01 12.16
N ARG A 143 -4.18 1.20 12.72
CA ARG A 143 -4.46 1.45 14.14
C ARG A 143 -5.91 1.18 14.49
N GLU A 144 -6.84 1.57 13.63
CA GLU A 144 -8.27 1.31 13.79
C GLU A 144 -8.58 -0.18 13.65
N ASP A 145 -8.07 -0.82 12.59
CA ASP A 145 -8.28 -2.23 12.29
C ASP A 145 -7.63 -3.14 13.36
N ALA A 146 -6.44 -2.81 13.85
CA ALA A 146 -5.80 -3.52 14.95
C ALA A 146 -6.65 -3.46 16.22
N ARG A 147 -7.23 -2.29 16.55
CA ARG A 147 -8.10 -2.16 17.71
C ARG A 147 -9.34 -3.05 17.59
N LYS A 148 -9.98 -3.10 16.41
CA LYS A 148 -11.11 -4.02 16.19
C LYS A 148 -10.72 -5.48 16.38
N CYS A 149 -9.54 -5.89 15.89
CA CYS A 149 -9.08 -7.26 16.06
C CYS A 149 -8.95 -7.69 17.51
N THR A 150 -8.47 -6.81 18.42
CA THR A 150 -8.31 -7.16 19.83
C THR A 150 -9.56 -6.89 20.67
N GLU A 151 -10.26 -5.75 20.48
CA GLU A 151 -11.37 -5.35 21.34
C GLU A 151 -12.71 -6.00 20.96
N GLU A 152 -12.93 -6.28 19.66
CA GLU A 152 -14.21 -6.79 19.16
C GLU A 152 -14.12 -8.28 18.78
N TYR A 153 -12.95 -8.73 18.27
CA TYR A 153 -12.80 -10.07 17.70
C TYR A 153 -11.94 -11.02 18.54
N GLU A 154 -11.31 -10.51 19.59
CA GLU A 154 -10.43 -11.28 20.49
C GLU A 154 -9.35 -12.07 19.70
N ASP A 155 -8.86 -11.49 18.57
CA ASP A 155 -7.82 -12.05 17.71
C ASP A 155 -6.49 -11.31 17.94
N GLU A 156 -5.79 -11.69 19.02
CA GLU A 156 -4.48 -11.16 19.38
C GLU A 156 -3.44 -11.42 18.28
N GLY A 157 -3.55 -12.54 17.55
CA GLY A 157 -2.61 -12.90 16.50
C GLY A 157 -2.67 -11.94 15.32
N THR A 158 -3.86 -11.54 14.90
CA THR A 158 -4.01 -10.51 13.84
C THR A 158 -3.68 -9.13 14.41
N PHE A 159 -4.08 -8.79 15.62
CA PHE A 159 -3.70 -7.54 16.29
C PHE A 159 -2.17 -7.37 16.31
N GLU A 160 -1.41 -8.36 16.74
CA GLU A 160 0.05 -8.28 16.81
C GLU A 160 0.68 -8.08 15.42
N LEU A 161 0.17 -8.80 14.41
CA LEU A 161 0.60 -8.62 13.02
C LEU A 161 0.36 -7.17 12.56
N LEU A 162 -0.85 -6.63 12.74
CA LEU A 162 -1.19 -5.27 12.30
C LEU A 162 -0.38 -4.20 13.04
N VAL A 163 -0.11 -4.38 14.33
CA VAL A 163 0.80 -3.51 15.10
C VAL A 163 2.23 -3.57 14.54
N SER A 164 2.70 -4.75 14.14
CA SER A 164 4.03 -4.89 13.53
C SER A 164 4.11 -4.18 12.18
N VAL A 165 3.09 -4.31 11.34
CA VAL A 165 2.98 -3.62 10.04
C VAL A 165 2.91 -2.11 10.24
N MET A 166 2.08 -1.64 11.18
CA MET A 166 1.96 -0.22 11.52
C MET A 166 3.32 0.40 11.88
N ARG A 167 4.11 -0.27 12.72
CA ARG A 167 5.47 0.20 13.07
C ARG A 167 6.41 0.31 11.88
N ILE A 168 6.27 -0.57 10.88
CA ILE A 168 7.06 -0.49 9.65
C ILE A 168 6.64 0.76 8.85
N HIS A 169 5.34 1.01 8.70
CA HIS A 169 4.85 2.24 8.05
C HIS A 169 5.26 3.51 8.81
N GLU A 170 5.21 3.51 10.14
CA GLU A 170 5.68 4.63 10.97
C GLU A 170 7.15 4.93 10.71
N LYS A 171 7.99 3.90 10.57
CA LYS A 171 9.41 4.06 10.21
C LYS A 171 9.58 4.62 8.80
N MET A 172 8.84 4.10 7.80
CA MET A 172 8.89 4.61 6.43
C MET A 172 8.44 6.06 6.35
N ALA A 173 7.34 6.41 7.02
CA ALA A 173 6.82 7.77 7.10
C ALA A 173 7.84 8.72 7.79
N TRP A 174 8.49 8.27 8.86
CA TRP A 174 9.55 9.03 9.51
C TRP A 174 10.72 9.31 8.55
N MET A 175 11.18 8.31 7.78
CA MET A 175 12.27 8.49 6.82
C MET A 175 11.89 9.49 5.72
N LEU A 176 10.67 9.40 5.18
CA LEU A 176 10.16 10.35 4.17
C LEU A 176 10.06 11.77 4.75
N ARG A 177 9.54 11.92 5.97
CA ARG A 177 9.40 13.22 6.65
C ARG A 177 10.75 13.84 6.91
N SER A 178 11.71 13.08 7.44
CA SER A 178 13.08 13.57 7.69
C SER A 178 13.80 14.00 6.42
N TYR A 179 13.44 13.41 5.27
CA TYR A 179 14.00 13.80 3.99
C TYR A 179 13.53 15.19 3.52
N ILE A 180 12.31 15.60 3.86
CA ILE A 180 11.72 16.88 3.44
C ILE A 180 11.83 17.98 4.51
N GLU A 181 12.17 17.61 5.76
CA GLU A 181 12.38 18.60 6.81
C GLU A 181 13.63 19.47 6.46
N PRO A 182 13.53 20.81 6.60
CA PRO A 182 14.67 21.68 6.34
C PRO A 182 15.81 21.36 7.31
N ASP A 183 17.02 21.36 6.80
CA ASP A 183 18.23 21.14 7.59
C ASP A 183 18.46 22.30 8.57
N SER A 184 17.79 22.25 9.72
CA SER A 184 17.85 23.30 10.75
C SER A 184 19.20 23.38 11.48
N MET A 185 20.11 22.42 11.23
CA MET A 185 21.36 22.32 11.99
C MET A 185 22.52 23.17 11.43
N HIS A 186 22.39 23.70 10.22
CA HIS A 186 23.52 24.42 9.58
C HIS A 186 23.49 25.96 9.71
N THR A 187 22.37 26.56 10.07
CA THR A 187 22.28 28.06 10.08
C THR A 187 22.73 28.71 11.39
N GLU A 188 22.66 28.02 12.53
CA GLU A 188 23.02 28.64 13.83
C GLU A 188 24.44 28.30 14.35
N LYS A 189 24.99 27.13 14.00
CA LYS A 189 26.30 26.71 14.52
C LYS A 189 27.51 27.34 13.81
N TRP A 190 27.42 27.70 12.53
CA TRP A 190 28.52 28.34 11.82
C TRP A 190 28.76 29.76 12.28
N GLY A 191 27.72 30.52 12.58
CA GLY A 191 27.85 31.89 13.11
C GLY A 191 28.53 31.98 14.47
N SER A 192 28.32 31.00 15.36
CA SER A 192 28.90 30.96 16.70
C SER A 192 30.32 30.41 16.74
N LEU A 193 30.76 29.61 15.78
CA LEU A 193 32.12 29.05 15.71
C LEU A 193 33.13 30.02 15.08
N VAL A 194 32.67 30.95 14.22
CA VAL A 194 33.54 31.95 13.56
C VAL A 194 33.73 33.21 14.40
N SER A 195 32.87 33.48 15.39
CA SER A 195 32.95 34.66 16.26
C SER A 195 33.93 34.53 17.44
N HIS A 196 34.65 33.42 17.59
CA HIS A 196 35.59 33.18 18.71
C HIS A 196 37.07 33.11 18.27
N SER A 197 37.40 33.61 17.07
CA SER A 197 38.79 33.67 16.55
C SER A 197 39.27 35.08 16.24
N GLU A 198 38.95 36.07 17.10
CA GLU A 198 39.64 37.36 17.17
C GLU A 198 40.23 37.58 18.56
#